data_d0caa87b2623205eee33fcfe121df8c0
#
_entry.id   d0caa87b2623205eee33fcfe121df8c0
#
_cell.length_a   1.000
_cell.length_b   1.000
_cell.length_c   1.000
_cell.angle_alpha   90.00
_cell.angle_beta   90.00
_cell.angle_gamma   90.00
#
_symmetry.space_group_name_H-M   'P 1'
#
loop_
_entity.id
_entity.type
_entity.pdbx_description
1 polymer ?
#
loop_
_entity_poly.entity_id
_entity_poly.type
_entity_poly.pdbx_seq_one_letter_code
_entity_poly.pdbx_strand_id
1 'polypeptide(L)'
;MDSYKKKKVLGILLLYAVSNIALFAQGSHTKVEKDSLQYKWDRFSVSLGGFLTTISSDLSITGEEMGVGLSVNLEEALGLSSSTFVLRGESEYNFGSRKRSHIRFGYFFLLRNSVKTLENEIEIGDEVYPIGTDVSSRMDLHIIRAMYDYSFYRDRRASLGLSAGLYILPMSYSIGVDDIIDEADAFVLPLPVIGFRSAFLITPKFIIKQNWELLYVKIPNFQGDISDFNVWLEYHPFNHLGIGLGFNKFHFSMTATEEWKAREFAGTYKTGFTGLLLYGMYYF
;
A
#
# COMPACT_ATOMS: atom_id res chain seq x y z
N MET A 1 8.97 -18.27 -20.52
CA MET A 1 7.80 -19.16 -20.23
C MET A 1 7.05 -18.74 -18.96
N ASP A 2 7.60 -17.90 -18.13
CA ASP A 2 7.01 -17.50 -16.81
C ASP A 2 5.98 -16.35 -16.90
N SER A 3 6.14 -15.42 -17.83
CA SER A 3 5.21 -14.27 -18.02
C SER A 3 3.80 -14.69 -18.46
N TYR A 4 3.69 -15.78 -19.23
CA TYR A 4 2.39 -16.29 -19.70
C TYR A 4 1.59 -16.97 -18.58
N LYS A 5 2.27 -17.64 -17.65
CA LYS A 5 1.64 -18.25 -16.47
C LYS A 5 1.11 -17.18 -15.52
N LYS A 6 1.85 -16.08 -15.30
CA LYS A 6 1.41 -14.96 -14.44
C LYS A 6 0.16 -14.25 -15.01
N LYS A 7 0.09 -14.08 -16.33
CA LYS A 7 -1.11 -13.50 -16.99
C LYS A 7 -2.34 -14.41 -16.90
N LYS A 8 -2.17 -15.74 -16.98
CA LYS A 8 -3.27 -16.69 -16.78
C LYS A 8 -3.78 -16.71 -15.33
N VAL A 9 -2.89 -16.66 -14.35
CA VAL A 9 -3.27 -16.62 -12.92
C VAL A 9 -4.03 -15.34 -12.60
N LEU A 10 -3.60 -14.20 -13.13
CA LEU A 10 -4.28 -12.91 -12.96
C LEU A 10 -5.69 -12.93 -13.59
N GLY A 11 -5.84 -13.53 -14.77
CA GLY A 11 -7.13 -13.68 -15.45
C GLY A 11 -8.10 -14.60 -14.70
N ILE A 12 -7.59 -15.68 -14.10
CA ILE A 12 -8.39 -16.62 -13.30
C ILE A 12 -8.83 -15.97 -11.98
N LEU A 13 -7.97 -15.20 -11.32
CA LEU A 13 -8.31 -14.46 -10.10
C LEU A 13 -9.36 -13.37 -10.38
N LEU A 14 -9.27 -12.66 -11.50
CA LEU A 14 -10.28 -11.71 -11.94
C LEU A 14 -11.64 -12.39 -12.24
N LEU A 15 -11.62 -13.53 -12.93
CA LEU A 15 -12.81 -14.34 -13.21
C LEU A 15 -13.42 -14.90 -11.91
N TYR A 16 -12.60 -15.33 -10.96
CA TYR A 16 -13.06 -15.83 -9.65
C TYR A 16 -13.67 -14.72 -8.79
N ALA A 17 -13.11 -13.53 -8.81
CA ALA A 17 -13.68 -12.35 -8.15
C ALA A 17 -15.04 -11.97 -8.77
N VAL A 18 -15.13 -11.96 -10.10
CA VAL A 18 -16.37 -11.62 -10.82
C VAL A 18 -17.43 -12.70 -10.66
N SER A 19 -17.09 -13.99 -10.65
CA SER A 19 -18.04 -15.10 -10.48
C SER A 19 -18.62 -15.17 -9.06
N ASN A 20 -17.84 -14.86 -8.03
CA ASN A 20 -18.35 -14.75 -6.67
C ASN A 20 -19.29 -13.55 -6.49
N ILE A 21 -19.05 -12.44 -7.19
CA ILE A 21 -19.94 -11.27 -7.23
C ILE A 21 -21.30 -11.65 -7.85
N ALA A 22 -21.31 -12.46 -8.91
CA ALA A 22 -22.53 -12.92 -9.57
C ALA A 22 -23.34 -13.88 -8.71
N LEU A 23 -22.71 -14.75 -7.93
CA LEU A 23 -23.37 -15.68 -7.00
C LEU A 23 -24.01 -14.95 -5.81
N PHE A 24 -23.39 -13.91 -5.28
CA PHE A 24 -23.98 -13.06 -4.24
C PHE A 24 -25.15 -12.22 -4.75
N ALA A 25 -25.17 -11.86 -6.03
CA ALA A 25 -26.25 -11.11 -6.64
C ALA A 25 -27.53 -11.95 -6.86
N GLN A 26 -27.42 -13.28 -6.95
CA GLN A 26 -28.56 -14.19 -7.17
C GLN A 26 -29.20 -14.75 -5.88
N GLY A 27 -28.55 -14.62 -4.74
CA GLY A 27 -29.03 -15.19 -3.47
C GLY A 27 -29.79 -14.18 -2.63
N SER A 28 -31.10 -14.11 -2.74
CA SER A 28 -32.10 -13.79 -1.73
C SER A 28 -33.29 -12.99 -2.26
N HIS A 29 -34.22 -13.67 -2.88
CA HIS A 29 -35.60 -13.19 -2.99
C HIS A 29 -36.39 -13.50 -1.69
N THR A 30 -35.94 -13.05 -0.56
CA THR A 30 -36.79 -12.92 0.62
C THR A 30 -37.33 -11.52 0.67
N LYS A 31 -38.64 -11.42 0.69
CA LYS A 31 -39.44 -10.20 0.85
C LYS A 31 -39.20 -9.63 2.25
N VAL A 32 -38.05 -8.96 2.43
CA VAL A 32 -37.74 -8.19 3.64
C VAL A 32 -38.06 -6.73 3.32
N GLU A 33 -38.85 -6.16 4.20
CA GLU A 33 -39.31 -4.79 4.30
C GLU A 33 -38.52 -3.75 3.50
N LYS A 34 -39.16 -3.21 2.48
CA LYS A 34 -38.56 -2.47 1.35
C LYS A 34 -37.94 -1.12 1.71
N ASP A 35 -38.05 -0.66 2.96
CA ASP A 35 -37.71 0.72 3.36
C ASP A 35 -36.48 0.88 4.27
N SER A 36 -35.95 -0.21 4.84
CA SER A 36 -34.86 -0.09 5.82
C SER A 36 -33.43 -0.35 5.28
N LEU A 37 -33.30 -0.71 4.01
CA LEU A 37 -32.04 -1.12 3.39
C LEU A 37 -31.42 -0.04 2.47
N GLN A 38 -31.62 1.22 2.79
CA GLN A 38 -30.97 2.30 2.05
C GLN A 38 -29.71 2.74 2.76
N TYR A 39 -28.53 2.35 2.23
CA TYR A 39 -27.26 2.93 2.67
C TYR A 39 -27.24 4.42 2.29
N LYS A 40 -27.16 5.27 3.30
CA LYS A 40 -26.98 6.71 3.12
C LYS A 40 -25.50 6.95 2.83
N TRP A 41 -25.14 7.06 1.56
CA TRP A 41 -23.82 7.46 1.15
C TRP A 41 -23.54 8.88 1.64
N ASP A 42 -22.72 9.02 2.69
CA ASP A 42 -22.42 10.31 3.30
C ASP A 42 -21.55 11.15 2.36
N ARG A 43 -21.54 12.46 2.59
CA ARG A 43 -20.75 13.37 1.74
C ARG A 43 -19.28 13.34 2.10
N PHE A 44 -18.99 13.32 3.38
CA PHE A 44 -17.61 13.36 3.87
C PHE A 44 -17.45 12.34 4.98
N SER A 45 -16.33 11.64 4.97
CA SER A 45 -15.95 10.73 6.02
C SER A 45 -14.46 10.86 6.33
N VAL A 46 -14.13 10.66 7.60
CA VAL A 46 -12.75 10.57 8.09
C VAL A 46 -12.62 9.31 8.91
N SER A 47 -11.54 8.61 8.72
CA SER A 47 -11.16 7.44 9.52
C SER A 47 -9.77 7.57 10.08
N LEU A 48 -9.57 7.04 11.29
CA LEU A 48 -8.28 6.94 11.95
C LEU A 48 -8.19 5.59 12.65
N GLY A 49 -7.08 4.91 12.48
CA GLY A 49 -6.90 3.59 13.06
C GLY A 49 -5.47 3.20 13.30
N GLY A 50 -5.33 2.11 14.03
CA GLY A 50 -4.08 1.42 14.27
C GLY A 50 -3.89 0.30 13.24
N PHE A 51 -2.72 0.24 12.66
CA PHE A 51 -2.33 -0.70 11.62
C PHE A 51 -1.13 -1.54 12.09
N LEU A 52 -1.35 -2.83 12.30
CA LEU A 52 -0.31 -3.80 12.60
C LEU A 52 0.21 -4.39 11.30
N THR A 53 1.49 -4.16 11.01
CA THR A 53 2.11 -4.57 9.74
C THR A 53 3.24 -5.57 9.94
N THR A 54 3.38 -6.48 8.98
CA THR A 54 4.61 -7.25 8.75
C THR A 54 5.25 -6.74 7.47
N ILE A 55 6.53 -6.38 7.54
CA ILE A 55 7.29 -5.71 6.49
C ILE A 55 8.41 -6.61 6.01
N SER A 56 8.69 -6.58 4.73
CA SER A 56 9.87 -7.17 4.11
C SER A 56 10.46 -6.18 3.13
N SER A 57 11.78 -5.97 3.20
CA SER A 57 12.49 -5.02 2.35
C SER A 57 13.79 -5.63 1.84
N ASP A 58 13.99 -5.60 0.53
CA ASP A 58 15.19 -6.09 -0.13
C ASP A 58 15.83 -4.94 -0.92
N LEU A 59 17.13 -4.77 -0.74
CA LEU A 59 17.97 -3.83 -1.49
C LEU A 59 18.96 -4.62 -2.32
N SER A 60 19.04 -4.32 -3.61
CA SER A 60 20.08 -4.86 -4.50
C SER A 60 20.79 -3.70 -5.17
N ILE A 61 22.08 -3.55 -4.93
CA ILE A 61 22.92 -2.54 -5.56
C ILE A 61 23.69 -3.21 -6.68
N THR A 62 23.71 -2.60 -7.86
CA THR A 62 24.48 -3.09 -9.01
C THR A 62 25.74 -2.23 -9.15
N GLY A 63 26.88 -2.73 -8.73
CA GLY A 63 28.18 -2.07 -8.96
C GLY A 63 28.78 -2.49 -10.30
N GLU A 64 29.39 -1.53 -11.03
CA GLU A 64 30.03 -1.78 -12.34
C GLU A 64 31.21 -2.77 -12.28
N GLU A 65 31.92 -2.86 -11.16
CA GLU A 65 33.15 -3.64 -11.07
C GLU A 65 32.97 -5.11 -10.69
N MET A 66 31.84 -5.53 -10.10
CA MET A 66 31.71 -6.89 -9.55
C MET A 66 30.79 -7.83 -10.32
N GLY A 67 30.01 -7.38 -11.30
CA GLY A 67 29.17 -8.28 -12.11
C GLY A 67 28.13 -9.12 -11.34
N VAL A 68 28.03 -9.00 -10.04
CA VAL A 68 27.14 -9.72 -9.14
C VAL A 68 26.42 -8.70 -8.27
N GLY A 69 25.14 -8.46 -8.54
CA GLY A 69 24.31 -7.64 -7.66
C GLY A 69 24.16 -8.34 -6.31
N LEU A 70 24.67 -7.74 -5.25
CA LEU A 70 24.41 -8.21 -3.89
C LEU A 70 22.98 -7.85 -3.51
N SER A 71 22.16 -8.85 -3.24
CA SER A 71 20.81 -8.65 -2.70
C SER A 71 20.86 -8.83 -1.19
N VAL A 72 20.49 -7.78 -0.46
CA VAL A 72 20.50 -7.74 0.99
C VAL A 72 19.08 -7.59 1.49
N ASN A 73 18.65 -8.51 2.35
CA ASN A 73 17.43 -8.35 3.12
C ASN A 73 17.72 -7.41 4.30
N LEU A 74 17.04 -6.27 4.34
CA LEU A 74 17.34 -5.21 5.31
C LEU A 74 16.97 -5.61 6.74
N GLU A 75 15.95 -6.45 6.92
CA GLU A 75 15.53 -6.95 8.21
C GLU A 75 16.58 -7.93 8.80
N GLU A 76 17.13 -8.79 7.97
CA GLU A 76 18.17 -9.76 8.40
C GLU A 76 19.53 -9.10 8.55
N ALA A 77 19.96 -8.30 7.59
CA ALA A 77 21.30 -7.70 7.58
C ALA A 77 21.46 -6.59 8.61
N LEU A 78 20.47 -5.66 8.66
CA LEU A 78 20.55 -4.46 9.51
C LEU A 78 19.70 -4.57 10.78
N GLY A 79 18.98 -5.69 10.99
CA GLY A 79 18.15 -5.91 12.16
C GLY A 79 16.91 -5.01 12.22
N LEU A 80 16.50 -4.40 11.10
CA LEU A 80 15.31 -3.57 11.05
C LEU A 80 14.07 -4.37 11.45
N SER A 81 13.18 -3.77 12.25
CA SER A 81 11.98 -4.44 12.72
C SER A 81 11.11 -4.89 11.54
N SER A 82 10.81 -6.20 11.49
CA SER A 82 9.92 -6.80 10.49
C SER A 82 8.42 -6.57 10.81
N SER A 83 8.09 -6.07 12.00
CA SER A 83 6.71 -5.74 12.36
C SER A 83 6.66 -4.40 13.10
N THR A 84 5.65 -3.60 12.78
CA THR A 84 5.46 -2.31 13.42
C THR A 84 3.98 -1.96 13.54
N PHE A 85 3.66 -1.13 14.53
CA PHE A 85 2.35 -0.53 14.68
C PHE A 85 2.41 0.92 14.21
N VAL A 86 1.50 1.29 13.33
CA VAL A 86 1.43 2.64 12.78
C VAL A 86 0.01 3.20 12.86
N LEU A 87 -0.10 4.52 12.91
CA LEU A 87 -1.36 5.21 12.72
C LEU A 87 -1.60 5.44 11.24
N ARG A 88 -2.83 5.13 10.79
CA ARG A 88 -3.30 5.37 9.42
C ARG A 88 -4.55 6.23 9.46
N GLY A 89 -4.50 7.35 8.74
CA GLY A 89 -5.63 8.25 8.55
C GLY A 89 -6.10 8.26 7.11
N GLU A 90 -7.42 8.29 6.90
CA GLU A 90 -8.02 8.43 5.57
C GLU A 90 -9.21 9.38 5.61
N SER A 91 -9.44 10.07 4.51
CA SER A 91 -10.62 10.89 4.30
C SER A 91 -11.21 10.63 2.91
N GLU A 92 -12.52 10.70 2.79
CA GLU A 92 -13.24 10.54 1.55
C GLU A 92 -14.30 11.62 1.41
N TYR A 93 -14.32 12.30 0.26
CA TYR A 93 -15.34 13.27 -0.10
C TYR A 93 -16.10 12.82 -1.34
N ASN A 94 -17.41 12.64 -1.19
CA ASN A 94 -18.34 12.18 -2.23
C ASN A 94 -19.11 13.35 -2.81
N PHE A 95 -19.00 13.61 -4.11
CA PHE A 95 -19.59 14.76 -4.77
C PHE A 95 -20.40 14.40 -6.03
N GLY A 96 -21.04 15.43 -6.61
CA GLY A 96 -21.97 15.26 -7.70
C GLY A 96 -23.39 14.92 -7.23
N SER A 97 -24.39 15.05 -8.10
CA SER A 97 -25.81 14.88 -7.79
C SER A 97 -26.15 13.46 -7.30
N ARG A 98 -25.43 12.46 -7.80
CA ARG A 98 -25.57 11.04 -7.44
C ARG A 98 -24.44 10.54 -6.56
N LYS A 99 -23.55 11.44 -6.07
CA LYS A 99 -22.36 11.10 -5.28
C LYS A 99 -21.52 9.98 -5.91
N ARG A 100 -21.37 9.97 -7.24
CA ARG A 100 -20.61 8.95 -7.98
C ARG A 100 -19.13 9.27 -8.11
N SER A 101 -18.76 10.53 -7.86
CA SER A 101 -17.38 11.01 -7.88
C SER A 101 -16.87 11.10 -6.45
N HIS A 102 -15.66 10.64 -6.21
CA HIS A 102 -15.04 10.60 -4.91
C HIS A 102 -13.62 11.13 -4.99
N ILE A 103 -13.21 11.89 -3.97
CA ILE A 103 -11.82 12.22 -3.72
C ILE A 103 -11.44 11.57 -2.40
N ARG A 104 -10.34 10.81 -2.41
CA ARG A 104 -9.80 10.17 -1.22
C ARG A 104 -8.38 10.64 -0.95
N PHE A 105 -8.10 10.94 0.30
CA PHE A 105 -6.76 11.17 0.81
C PHE A 105 -6.45 10.15 1.89
N GLY A 106 -5.25 9.63 1.87
CA GLY A 106 -4.75 8.72 2.89
C GLY A 106 -3.32 9.06 3.26
N TYR A 107 -3.00 8.89 4.52
CA TYR A 107 -1.65 9.09 5.04
C TYR A 107 -1.34 8.07 6.12
N PHE A 108 -0.16 7.49 6.04
CA PHE A 108 0.48 6.73 7.10
C PHE A 108 1.99 6.73 6.90
N PHE A 109 2.70 6.30 7.91
CA PHE A 109 4.15 6.28 7.89
C PHE A 109 4.70 5.03 8.59
N LEU A 110 5.84 4.57 8.13
CA LEU A 110 6.59 3.46 8.69
C LEU A 110 7.96 4.00 9.12
N LEU A 111 8.19 4.08 10.44
CA LEU A 111 9.46 4.49 11.02
C LEU A 111 10.12 3.25 11.60
N ARG A 112 11.31 2.94 11.14
CA ARG A 112 12.08 1.78 11.60
C ARG A 112 13.48 2.22 11.95
N ASN A 113 13.94 1.81 13.08
CA ASN A 113 15.33 1.99 13.53
C ASN A 113 15.85 0.69 14.14
N SER A 114 17.13 0.49 14.05
CA SER A 114 17.83 -0.66 14.64
C SER A 114 19.27 -0.29 14.95
N VAL A 115 19.82 -0.95 15.96
CA VAL A 115 21.25 -1.03 16.20
C VAL A 115 21.59 -2.52 16.22
N LYS A 116 22.50 -2.96 15.35
CA LYS A 116 22.90 -4.36 15.22
C LYS A 116 24.40 -4.49 15.13
N THR A 117 24.96 -5.35 15.99
CA THR A 117 26.35 -5.80 15.83
C THR A 117 26.45 -6.74 14.66
N LEU A 118 27.31 -6.46 13.70
CA LEU A 118 27.46 -7.25 12.48
C LEU A 118 28.08 -8.63 12.77
N GLU A 119 27.40 -9.67 12.32
CA GLU A 119 27.88 -11.04 12.35
C GLU A 119 28.75 -11.40 11.12
N ASN A 120 28.60 -10.64 10.04
CA ASN A 120 29.37 -10.74 8.81
C ASN A 120 29.76 -9.34 8.36
N GLU A 121 30.89 -9.25 7.65
CA GLU A 121 31.25 -8.03 6.95
C GLU A 121 30.19 -7.68 5.91
N ILE A 122 29.79 -6.42 5.85
CA ILE A 122 28.87 -5.91 4.83
C ILE A 122 29.49 -4.70 4.15
N GLU A 123 29.24 -4.57 2.86
CA GLU A 123 29.63 -3.43 2.04
C GLU A 123 28.36 -2.70 1.60
N ILE A 124 28.31 -1.40 1.86
CA ILE A 124 27.17 -0.54 1.49
C ILE A 124 27.72 0.70 0.83
N GLY A 125 27.45 0.86 -0.47
CA GLY A 125 28.08 1.90 -1.27
C GLY A 125 29.58 1.64 -1.37
N ASP A 126 30.37 2.67 -1.06
CA ASP A 126 31.85 2.61 -1.08
C ASP A 126 32.44 2.29 0.32
N GLU A 127 31.59 2.00 1.32
CA GLU A 127 32.04 1.74 2.70
C GLU A 127 31.89 0.28 3.09
N VAL A 128 32.96 -0.26 3.73
CA VAL A 128 33.03 -1.63 4.25
C VAL A 128 32.90 -1.60 5.76
N TYR A 129 31.89 -2.30 6.28
CA TYR A 129 31.62 -2.43 7.70
C TYR A 129 32.11 -3.81 8.20
N PRO A 130 33.18 -3.88 9.00
CA PRO A 130 33.75 -5.13 9.44
C PRO A 130 32.87 -5.85 10.48
N ILE A 131 33.13 -7.16 10.65
CA ILE A 131 32.51 -7.99 11.69
C ILE A 131 32.74 -7.38 13.08
N GLY A 132 31.67 -7.37 13.91
CA GLY A 132 31.74 -6.86 15.29
C GLY A 132 31.47 -5.36 15.39
N THR A 133 31.20 -4.66 14.28
CA THR A 133 30.82 -3.24 14.29
C THR A 133 29.37 -3.10 14.66
N ASP A 134 29.04 -2.15 15.55
CA ASP A 134 27.68 -1.77 15.83
C ASP A 134 27.19 -0.77 14.78
N VAL A 135 26.24 -1.21 13.97
CA VAL A 135 25.65 -0.41 12.89
C VAL A 135 24.28 0.06 13.32
N SER A 136 24.12 1.38 13.37
CA SER A 136 22.82 2.05 13.56
C SER A 136 22.16 2.26 12.21
N SER A 137 20.96 1.76 12.06
CA SER A 137 20.18 1.88 10.81
C SER A 137 18.85 2.52 11.07
N ARG A 138 18.46 3.46 10.21
CA ARG A 138 17.14 4.10 10.26
C ARG A 138 16.52 4.12 8.86
N MET A 139 15.25 3.80 8.77
CA MET A 139 14.49 3.84 7.54
C MET A 139 13.09 4.40 7.82
N ASP A 140 12.79 5.54 7.23
CA ASP A 140 11.51 6.21 7.31
C ASP A 140 10.83 6.17 5.94
N LEU A 141 9.61 5.67 5.88
CA LEU A 141 8.77 5.63 4.68
C LEU A 141 7.44 6.29 4.98
N HIS A 142 7.14 7.37 4.28
CA HIS A 142 5.84 8.02 4.31
C HIS A 142 5.03 7.63 3.09
N ILE A 143 3.74 7.38 3.25
CA ILE A 143 2.84 7.02 2.15
C ILE A 143 1.68 8.00 2.16
N ILE A 144 1.66 8.88 1.18
CA ILE A 144 0.59 9.84 0.94
C ILE A 144 -0.17 9.38 -0.29
N ARG A 145 -1.49 9.25 -0.19
CA ARG A 145 -2.37 8.85 -1.29
C ARG A 145 -3.35 9.97 -1.61
N ALA A 146 -3.46 10.32 -2.88
CA ALA A 146 -4.46 11.25 -3.39
C ALA A 146 -5.15 10.59 -4.60
N MET A 147 -6.42 10.20 -4.44
CA MET A 147 -7.15 9.40 -5.42
C MET A 147 -8.44 10.10 -5.84
N TYR A 148 -8.74 10.02 -7.13
CA TYR A 148 -10.06 10.29 -7.69
C TYR A 148 -10.70 8.97 -8.11
N ASP A 149 -11.94 8.75 -7.69
CA ASP A 149 -12.71 7.56 -8.04
C ASP A 149 -14.01 7.96 -8.75
N TYR A 150 -14.39 7.18 -9.73
CA TYR A 150 -15.69 7.32 -10.38
C TYR A 150 -16.46 6.00 -10.34
N SER A 151 -17.62 6.01 -9.65
CA SER A 151 -18.53 4.87 -9.59
C SER A 151 -19.36 4.77 -10.86
N PHE A 152 -18.94 3.91 -11.79
CA PHE A 152 -19.69 3.66 -13.02
C PHE A 152 -21.00 2.88 -12.77
N TYR A 153 -21.01 2.03 -11.73
CA TYR A 153 -22.21 1.38 -11.22
C TYR A 153 -22.43 1.76 -9.77
N ARG A 154 -23.67 2.15 -9.43
CA ARG A 154 -24.05 2.46 -8.07
C ARG A 154 -25.55 2.32 -7.90
N ASP A 155 -25.96 1.50 -6.95
CA ASP A 155 -27.32 1.33 -6.50
C ASP A 155 -27.42 1.47 -4.97
N ARG A 156 -28.50 0.94 -4.39
CA ARG A 156 -28.75 0.99 -2.93
C ARG A 156 -27.82 0.07 -2.13
N ARG A 157 -27.23 -0.95 -2.73
CA ARG A 157 -26.45 -1.99 -2.05
C ARG A 157 -25.02 -2.12 -2.54
N ALA A 158 -24.74 -1.68 -3.75
CA ALA A 158 -23.45 -1.88 -4.38
C ALA A 158 -22.95 -0.60 -5.06
N SER A 159 -21.64 -0.42 -5.03
CA SER A 159 -20.93 0.59 -5.80
C SER A 159 -19.69 -0.04 -6.41
N LEU A 160 -19.52 0.12 -7.74
CA LEU A 160 -18.35 -0.32 -8.47
C LEU A 160 -17.76 0.89 -9.18
N GLY A 161 -16.47 1.08 -9.09
CA GLY A 161 -15.80 2.27 -9.63
C GLY A 161 -14.39 1.99 -10.12
N LEU A 162 -13.90 2.93 -10.90
CA LEU A 162 -12.50 3.02 -11.30
C LEU A 162 -11.84 4.16 -10.54
N SER A 163 -10.56 3.99 -10.25
CA SER A 163 -9.73 4.93 -9.52
C SER A 163 -8.56 5.38 -10.39
N ALA A 164 -8.16 6.64 -10.26
CA ALA A 164 -6.91 7.16 -10.76
C ALA A 164 -6.35 8.16 -9.74
N GLY A 165 -5.04 8.19 -9.55
CA GLY A 165 -4.46 9.10 -8.59
C GLY A 165 -2.95 9.01 -8.48
N LEU A 166 -2.43 9.50 -7.37
CA LEU A 166 -1.01 9.58 -7.07
C LEU A 166 -0.72 8.96 -5.71
N TYR A 167 0.32 8.16 -5.65
CA TYR A 167 1.06 7.83 -4.45
C TYR A 167 2.30 8.71 -4.40
N ILE A 168 2.52 9.37 -3.29
CA ILE A 168 3.72 10.15 -3.02
C ILE A 168 4.43 9.43 -1.87
N LEU A 169 5.64 8.94 -2.15
CA LEU A 169 6.44 8.12 -1.24
C LEU A 169 7.73 8.88 -0.87
N PRO A 170 7.68 9.79 0.12
CA PRO A 170 8.89 10.30 0.74
C PRO A 170 9.57 9.16 1.51
N MET A 171 10.82 8.89 1.16
CA MET A 171 11.65 7.88 1.79
C MET A 171 12.95 8.52 2.25
N SER A 172 13.42 8.13 3.42
CA SER A 172 14.77 8.42 3.88
C SER A 172 15.38 7.19 4.52
N TYR A 173 16.66 7.00 4.29
CA TYR A 173 17.42 5.98 4.98
C TYR A 173 18.74 6.59 5.45
N SER A 174 19.25 6.07 6.55
CA SER A 174 20.56 6.40 7.07
C SER A 174 21.17 5.17 7.71
N ILE A 175 22.45 5.02 7.54
CA ILE A 175 23.26 3.97 8.16
C ILE A 175 24.47 4.67 8.76
N GLY A 176 24.82 4.34 9.98
CA GLY A 176 25.95 4.95 10.68
C GLY A 176 26.63 3.96 11.63
N VAL A 177 27.85 4.27 12.01
CA VAL A 177 28.64 3.53 12.97
C VAL A 177 28.82 4.38 14.22
N ASP A 178 28.78 3.76 15.41
CA ASP A 178 29.04 4.42 16.70
C ASP A 178 28.19 5.67 16.96
N ASP A 179 26.87 5.61 16.70
CA ASP A 179 25.93 6.71 16.83
C ASP A 179 26.19 7.95 15.92
N ILE A 180 27.18 7.88 15.04
CA ILE A 180 27.39 8.86 13.99
C ILE A 180 26.53 8.45 12.80
N ILE A 181 25.40 9.12 12.65
CA ILE A 181 24.51 8.91 11.51
C ILE A 181 25.05 9.77 10.36
N ASP A 182 25.50 9.15 9.29
CA ASP A 182 25.80 9.83 8.04
C ASP A 182 24.55 10.46 7.45
N GLU A 183 24.71 11.50 6.64
CA GLU A 183 23.59 12.26 6.09
C GLU A 183 22.53 11.33 5.50
N ALA A 184 21.28 11.50 5.96
CA ALA A 184 20.17 10.68 5.49
C ALA A 184 19.85 11.04 4.03
N ASP A 185 19.99 10.11 3.14
CA ASP A 185 19.49 10.27 1.78
C ASP A 185 17.97 10.28 1.78
N ALA A 186 17.42 11.33 1.21
CA ALA A 186 15.97 11.50 1.13
C ALA A 186 15.52 11.71 -0.32
N PHE A 187 14.51 10.98 -0.73
CA PHE A 187 13.91 11.13 -2.05
C PHE A 187 12.39 11.02 -2.01
N VAL A 188 11.75 11.62 -3.00
CA VAL A 188 10.29 11.63 -3.12
C VAL A 188 9.90 11.05 -4.47
N LEU A 189 9.08 10.00 -4.46
CA LEU A 189 8.59 9.34 -5.67
C LEU A 189 7.10 9.61 -5.86
N PRO A 190 6.71 10.45 -6.83
CA PRO A 190 5.31 10.56 -7.25
C PRO A 190 4.99 9.45 -8.27
N LEU A 191 4.10 8.52 -7.90
CA LEU A 191 3.73 7.36 -8.69
C LEU A 191 2.26 7.44 -9.10
N PRO A 192 1.95 7.67 -10.38
CA PRO A 192 0.57 7.64 -10.87
C PRO A 192 0.04 6.21 -10.82
N VAL A 193 -1.14 6.02 -10.26
CA VAL A 193 -1.79 4.71 -10.12
C VAL A 193 -3.18 4.72 -10.71
N ILE A 194 -3.60 3.55 -11.18
CA ILE A 194 -4.99 3.27 -11.56
C ILE A 194 -5.52 2.14 -10.70
N GLY A 195 -6.83 2.08 -10.53
CA GLY A 195 -7.40 1.05 -9.66
C GLY A 195 -8.86 0.74 -9.93
N PHE A 196 -9.30 -0.24 -9.18
CA PHE A 196 -10.67 -0.67 -9.10
C PHE A 196 -11.16 -0.58 -7.66
N ARG A 197 -12.39 -0.10 -7.51
CA ARG A 197 -13.05 0.03 -6.21
C ARG A 197 -14.39 -0.69 -6.22
N SER A 198 -14.69 -1.39 -5.13
CA SER A 198 -16.01 -1.94 -4.89
C SER A 198 -16.46 -1.72 -3.44
N ALA A 199 -17.77 -1.59 -3.27
CA ALA A 199 -18.40 -1.53 -1.95
C ALA A 199 -19.74 -2.25 -2.01
N PHE A 200 -20.02 -3.10 -1.02
CA PHE A 200 -21.23 -3.90 -0.94
C PHE A 200 -21.84 -3.82 0.46
N LEU A 201 -23.10 -3.42 0.53
CA LEU A 201 -23.88 -3.44 1.75
C LEU A 201 -24.38 -4.87 2.01
N ILE A 202 -23.82 -5.53 3.00
CA ILE A 202 -24.22 -6.89 3.42
C ILE A 202 -25.54 -6.81 4.19
N THR A 203 -25.61 -5.90 5.17
CA THR A 203 -26.80 -5.56 5.95
C THR A 203 -26.88 -4.05 6.10
N PRO A 204 -27.99 -3.47 6.64
CA PRO A 204 -28.07 -2.02 6.86
C PRO A 204 -26.93 -1.43 7.70
N LYS A 205 -26.24 -2.28 8.48
CA LYS A 205 -25.16 -1.87 9.38
C LYS A 205 -23.79 -2.39 8.99
N PHE A 206 -23.70 -3.34 8.05
CA PHE A 206 -22.43 -3.93 7.62
C PHE A 206 -22.16 -3.67 6.14
N ILE A 207 -21.01 -3.12 5.86
CA ILE A 207 -20.52 -2.88 4.50
C ILE A 207 -19.13 -3.50 4.33
N ILE A 208 -18.92 -4.17 3.20
CA ILE A 208 -17.58 -4.59 2.77
C ILE A 208 -17.12 -3.65 1.66
N LYS A 209 -15.89 -3.17 1.77
CA LYS A 209 -15.24 -2.33 0.77
C LYS A 209 -13.95 -2.99 0.32
N GLN A 210 -13.59 -2.77 -0.94
CA GLN A 210 -12.36 -3.27 -1.53
C GLN A 210 -11.80 -2.22 -2.48
N ASN A 211 -10.49 -2.02 -2.42
CA ASN A 211 -9.73 -1.23 -3.40
C ASN A 211 -8.51 -2.03 -3.85
N TRP A 212 -8.21 -1.92 -5.11
CA TRP A 212 -6.98 -2.47 -5.68
C TRP A 212 -6.38 -1.43 -6.61
N GLU A 213 -5.25 -0.88 -6.24
CA GLU A 213 -4.54 0.18 -6.93
C GLU A 213 -3.22 -0.38 -7.47
N LEU A 214 -2.91 -0.07 -8.72
CA LEU A 214 -1.80 -0.66 -9.46
C LEU A 214 -1.06 0.40 -10.27
N LEU A 215 0.26 0.25 -10.34
CA LEU A 215 1.11 0.90 -11.33
C LEU A 215 2.08 -0.15 -11.87
N TYR A 216 2.35 -0.06 -13.14
CA TYR A 216 3.52 -0.67 -13.76
C TYR A 216 4.06 0.29 -14.80
N VAL A 217 5.28 0.73 -14.64
CA VAL A 217 5.99 1.59 -15.59
C VAL A 217 7.33 0.97 -15.92
N LYS A 218 7.68 0.98 -17.20
CA LYS A 218 8.99 0.57 -17.70
C LYS A 218 9.42 1.51 -18.81
N ILE A 219 10.47 2.24 -18.53
CA ILE A 219 11.18 3.13 -19.46
C ILE A 219 12.66 2.70 -19.51
N PRO A 220 13.48 3.15 -20.46
CA PRO A 220 14.82 2.58 -20.69
C PRO A 220 15.67 2.38 -19.44
N ASN A 221 15.70 3.37 -18.52
CA ASN A 221 16.61 3.37 -17.37
C ASN A 221 15.86 3.30 -16.04
N PHE A 222 14.55 3.04 -16.08
CA PHE A 222 13.73 2.95 -14.88
C PHE A 222 12.60 1.93 -15.08
N GLN A 223 12.43 1.06 -14.11
CA GLN A 223 11.27 0.19 -13.97
C GLN A 223 10.70 0.34 -12.57
N GLY A 224 9.37 0.53 -12.48
CA GLY A 224 8.68 0.61 -11.19
C GLY A 224 7.33 -0.10 -11.23
N ASP A 225 6.97 -0.73 -10.13
CA ASP A 225 5.65 -1.29 -9.93
C ASP A 225 5.15 -1.03 -8.51
N ILE A 226 3.85 -0.83 -8.40
CA ILE A 226 3.14 -0.72 -7.14
C ILE A 226 1.86 -1.54 -7.21
N SER A 227 1.54 -2.21 -6.12
CA SER A 227 0.27 -2.91 -5.95
C SER A 227 -0.20 -2.70 -4.52
N ASP A 228 -1.35 -2.06 -4.34
CA ASP A 228 -1.99 -1.85 -3.04
C ASP A 228 -3.39 -2.45 -3.05
N PHE A 229 -3.53 -3.58 -2.37
CA PHE A 229 -4.79 -4.28 -2.20
C PHE A 229 -5.31 -4.10 -0.79
N ASN A 230 -6.54 -3.59 -0.69
CA ASN A 230 -7.20 -3.32 0.57
C ASN A 230 -8.61 -3.93 0.59
N VAL A 231 -8.98 -4.55 1.70
CA VAL A 231 -10.34 -5.00 1.99
C VAL A 231 -10.73 -4.54 3.39
N TRP A 232 -11.93 -4.01 3.52
CA TRP A 232 -12.45 -3.53 4.80
C TRP A 232 -13.86 -4.09 5.05
N LEU A 233 -14.10 -4.48 6.27
CA LEU A 233 -15.42 -4.76 6.83
C LEU A 233 -15.75 -3.66 7.82
N GLU A 234 -16.78 -2.89 7.55
CA GLU A 234 -17.23 -1.77 8.37
C GLU A 234 -18.55 -2.09 9.06
N TYR A 235 -18.65 -1.77 10.33
CA TYR A 235 -19.86 -1.85 11.12
C TYR A 235 -20.30 -0.44 11.52
N HIS A 236 -21.54 -0.09 11.22
CA HIS A 236 -22.15 1.20 11.44
C HIS A 236 -23.22 1.10 12.54
N PRO A 237 -22.83 1.13 13.84
CA PRO A 237 -23.77 1.07 14.94
C PRO A 237 -24.66 2.33 15.04
N PHE A 238 -24.11 3.48 14.64
CA PHE A 238 -24.75 4.80 14.71
C PHE A 238 -24.73 5.51 13.34
N ASN A 239 -25.53 6.57 13.20
CA ASN A 239 -25.65 7.30 11.93
C ASN A 239 -24.35 8.01 11.50
N HIS A 240 -23.51 8.41 12.45
CA HIS A 240 -22.29 9.18 12.19
C HIS A 240 -21.00 8.47 12.60
N LEU A 241 -21.11 7.32 13.25
CA LEU A 241 -19.95 6.58 13.76
C LEU A 241 -19.95 5.15 13.23
N GLY A 242 -18.79 4.71 12.82
CA GLY A 242 -18.53 3.33 12.43
C GLY A 242 -17.19 2.83 12.97
N ILE A 243 -17.05 1.51 12.97
CA ILE A 243 -15.82 0.80 13.30
C ILE A 243 -15.51 -0.11 12.13
N GLY A 244 -14.26 -0.18 11.72
CA GLY A 244 -13.82 -1.02 10.61
C GLY A 244 -12.64 -1.90 10.97
N LEU A 245 -12.67 -3.11 10.42
CA LEU A 245 -11.54 -4.02 10.38
C LEU A 245 -11.07 -4.13 8.93
N GLY A 246 -9.80 -3.86 8.68
CA GLY A 246 -9.19 -3.89 7.36
C GLY A 246 -8.06 -4.90 7.25
N PHE A 247 -7.86 -5.39 6.05
CA PHE A 247 -6.67 -6.11 5.62
C PHE A 247 -6.04 -5.33 4.48
N ASN A 248 -4.72 -5.14 4.54
CA ASN A 248 -3.96 -4.49 3.48
C ASN A 248 -2.76 -5.33 3.09
N LYS A 249 -2.50 -5.40 1.79
CA LYS A 249 -1.28 -5.94 1.20
C LYS A 249 -0.73 -4.95 0.20
N PHE A 250 0.41 -4.39 0.54
CA PHE A 250 1.13 -3.42 -0.28
C PHE A 250 2.42 -4.04 -0.81
N HIS A 251 2.75 -3.73 -2.05
CA HIS A 251 4.02 -4.06 -2.68
C HIS A 251 4.49 -2.89 -3.51
N PHE A 252 5.76 -2.57 -3.39
CA PHE A 252 6.45 -1.56 -4.19
C PHE A 252 7.80 -2.12 -4.62
N SER A 253 8.15 -1.90 -5.89
CA SER A 253 9.45 -2.24 -6.43
C SER A 253 9.90 -1.16 -7.41
N MET A 254 11.16 -0.79 -7.34
CA MET A 254 11.78 0.07 -8.32
C MET A 254 13.18 -0.45 -8.67
N THR A 255 13.53 -0.29 -9.94
CA THR A 255 14.87 -0.57 -10.46
C THR A 255 15.31 0.64 -11.28
N ALA A 256 16.48 1.16 -10.96
CA ALA A 256 17.13 2.23 -11.72
C ALA A 256 18.50 1.75 -12.20
N THR A 257 18.92 2.18 -13.39
CA THR A 257 20.25 1.93 -13.95
C THR A 257 21.08 3.21 -13.91
N GLU A 258 22.41 3.07 -13.98
CA GLU A 258 23.36 4.18 -13.83
C GLU A 258 23.15 5.37 -14.77
N GLU A 259 22.56 5.14 -15.93
CA GLU A 259 22.26 6.19 -16.90
C GLU A 259 21.16 7.16 -16.43
N TRP A 260 20.49 6.84 -15.33
CA TRP A 260 19.47 7.74 -14.75
C TRP A 260 20.09 8.80 -13.84
N LYS A 261 20.95 9.63 -14.43
CA LYS A 261 21.80 10.66 -13.79
C LYS A 261 21.10 11.72 -12.93
N ALA A 262 19.78 11.70 -12.78
CA ALA A 262 19.07 12.67 -11.93
C ALA A 262 19.17 12.33 -10.43
N ARG A 263 19.58 11.11 -10.06
CA ARG A 263 19.73 10.66 -8.67
C ARG A 263 20.72 9.49 -8.66
N GLU A 264 21.77 9.60 -7.91
CA GLU A 264 22.93 8.71 -7.79
C GLU A 264 22.61 7.26 -7.34
N PHE A 265 21.40 6.79 -7.53
CA PHE A 265 20.98 5.44 -7.17
C PHE A 265 20.88 4.53 -8.40
N ALA A 266 21.77 3.55 -8.46
CA ALA A 266 21.70 2.42 -9.42
C ALA A 266 21.46 1.12 -8.65
N GLY A 267 20.31 0.50 -8.89
CA GLY A 267 19.97 -0.73 -8.18
C GLY A 267 18.48 -1.05 -8.20
N THR A 268 18.12 -2.04 -7.41
CA THR A 268 16.73 -2.46 -7.22
C THR A 268 16.37 -2.36 -5.74
N TYR A 269 15.31 -1.61 -5.44
CA TYR A 269 14.70 -1.58 -4.12
C TYR A 269 13.31 -2.20 -4.19
N LYS A 270 13.04 -3.13 -3.29
CA LYS A 270 11.73 -3.77 -3.13
C LYS A 270 11.30 -3.65 -1.68
N THR A 271 10.06 -3.28 -1.46
CA THR A 271 9.46 -3.32 -0.12
C THR A 271 8.00 -3.73 -0.22
N GLY A 272 7.55 -4.40 0.79
CA GLY A 272 6.16 -4.81 0.90
C GLY A 272 5.76 -4.93 2.36
N PHE A 273 4.50 -4.71 2.61
CA PHE A 273 3.92 -4.99 3.91
C PHE A 273 2.54 -5.61 3.77
N THR A 274 2.21 -6.41 4.76
CA THR A 274 0.89 -7.01 4.92
C THR A 274 0.45 -6.76 6.34
N GLY A 275 -0.80 -6.35 6.55
CA GLY A 275 -1.23 -6.05 7.90
C GLY A 275 -2.73 -5.97 8.09
N LEU A 276 -3.12 -5.85 9.37
CA LEU A 276 -4.48 -5.68 9.82
C LEU A 276 -4.66 -4.28 10.39
N LEU A 277 -5.73 -3.62 9.98
CA LEU A 277 -6.12 -2.27 10.40
C LEU A 277 -7.40 -2.34 11.22
N LEU A 278 -7.38 -1.78 12.42
CA LEU A 278 -8.58 -1.50 13.21
C LEU A 278 -8.75 0.01 13.30
N TYR A 279 -9.91 0.52 12.89
CA TYR A 279 -10.14 1.95 12.80
C TYR A 279 -11.56 2.36 13.19
N GLY A 280 -11.65 3.60 13.69
CA GLY A 280 -12.90 4.30 13.84
C GLY A 280 -13.12 5.24 12.65
N MET A 281 -14.37 5.48 12.30
CA MET A 281 -14.75 6.41 11.25
C MET A 281 -15.89 7.31 11.68
N TYR A 282 -15.85 8.54 11.19
CA TYR A 282 -16.90 9.53 11.39
C TYR A 282 -17.43 10.01 10.04
N TYR A 283 -18.75 10.12 9.93
CA TYR A 283 -19.49 10.54 8.75
C TYR A 283 -20.21 11.87 9.00
N PHE A 284 -20.08 12.79 8.02
CA PHE A 284 -20.68 14.12 8.03
C PHE A 284 -21.84 14.23 7.05
#